data_5e0c550f02025518036848cfec23be6a
#
_entry.id   5e0c550f02025518036848cfec23be6a
#
_cell.length_a   1.000
_cell.length_b   1.000
_cell.length_c   1.000
_cell.angle_alpha   90.00
_cell.angle_beta   90.00
_cell.angle_gamma   90.00
#
_symmetry.space_group_name_H-M   'P 1'
#
loop_
_entity.id
_entity.type
_entity.pdbx_description
1 polymer ?
#
loop_
_entity_poly.entity_id
_entity_poly.type
_entity_poly.pdbx_seq_one_letter_code
_entity_poly.pdbx_strand_id
1 'polypeptide(L)'
;ERMLEELLKAGRRVSVVGRGWNTYQGGGSENLDILSEEGVDITEVIRYMQNSRIVLHNINFETGMHERIFTAMLAGAVCVTSKYQLLKKFFEDGKEIVTYPADAPEQLPVVIDELLSNPGRAAKIAAAGRKKALQKHTWKRRGEQIAKWMDDGLNFTY
;
A
#
# COMPACT_ATOMS: atom_id res chain seq x y z
N GLU A 1 0.51 -12.43 6.79
CA GLU A 1 1.49 -12.77 7.84
C GLU A 1 2.91 -12.91 7.28
N ARG A 2 3.18 -13.73 6.24
CA ARG A 2 4.54 -13.97 5.69
C ARG A 2 5.29 -12.68 5.33
N MET A 3 4.66 -11.74 4.65
CA MET A 3 5.28 -10.44 4.28
C MET A 3 5.85 -9.70 5.50
N LEU A 4 5.08 -9.60 6.57
CA LEU A 4 5.51 -8.96 7.81
C LEU A 4 6.66 -9.74 8.46
N GLU A 5 6.51 -11.05 8.53
CA GLU A 5 7.49 -11.94 9.15
C GLU A 5 8.87 -11.84 8.47
N GLU A 6 8.93 -11.75 7.14
CA GLU A 6 10.19 -11.59 6.40
C GLU A 6 10.89 -10.26 6.74
N LEU A 7 10.14 -9.18 6.91
CA LEU A 7 10.70 -7.90 7.33
C LEU A 7 11.23 -7.93 8.77
N LEU A 8 10.44 -8.49 9.69
CA LEU A 8 10.82 -8.57 11.09
C LEU A 8 12.04 -9.46 11.28
N LYS A 9 12.11 -10.62 10.63
CA LYS A 9 13.27 -11.52 10.62
C LYS A 9 14.53 -10.86 10.05
N ALA A 10 14.35 -9.97 9.07
CA ALA A 10 15.45 -9.18 8.52
C ALA A 10 15.85 -7.98 9.41
N GLY A 11 15.31 -7.88 10.62
CA GLY A 11 15.60 -6.80 11.56
C GLY A 11 15.01 -5.45 11.17
N ARG A 12 13.97 -5.43 10.33
CA ARG A 12 13.30 -4.19 9.93
C ARG A 12 12.16 -3.87 10.89
N ARG A 13 12.24 -2.68 11.52
CA ARG A 13 11.17 -2.20 12.39
C ARG A 13 9.92 -1.86 11.57
N VAL A 14 8.80 -2.46 11.95
CA VAL A 14 7.51 -2.26 11.27
C VAL A 14 6.47 -1.83 12.28
N SER A 15 5.83 -0.68 12.03
CA SER A 15 4.73 -0.19 12.85
C SER A 15 3.40 -0.73 12.33
N VAL A 16 2.56 -1.20 13.22
CA VAL A 16 1.25 -1.77 12.92
C VAL A 16 0.16 -1.12 13.78
N VAL A 17 -1.06 -1.15 13.27
CA VAL A 17 -2.26 -0.63 13.95
C VAL A 17 -3.38 -1.67 13.86
N GLY A 18 -4.08 -1.90 14.95
CA GLY A 18 -5.26 -2.75 14.98
C GLY A 18 -5.14 -3.91 15.94
N ARG A 19 -6.23 -4.66 16.01
CA ARG A 19 -6.39 -5.77 16.97
C ARG A 19 -5.57 -6.99 16.58
N GLY A 20 -5.10 -7.73 17.59
CA GLY A 20 -4.46 -9.02 17.44
C GLY A 20 -2.95 -8.99 17.25
N TRP A 21 -2.35 -7.81 17.08
CA TRP A 21 -0.90 -7.70 16.93
C TRP A 21 -0.14 -8.01 18.23
N ASN A 22 -0.75 -7.77 19.39
CA ASN A 22 -0.20 -8.10 20.71
C ASN A 22 -0.07 -9.62 20.96
N THR A 23 -0.75 -10.44 20.16
CA THR A 23 -0.63 -11.91 20.21
C THR A 23 0.31 -12.48 19.16
N TYR A 24 1.00 -11.63 18.38
CA TYR A 24 1.95 -12.08 17.38
C TYR A 24 3.16 -12.77 18.01
N GLN A 25 3.41 -14.01 17.63
CA GLN A 25 4.50 -14.85 18.14
C GLN A 25 5.47 -15.29 17.03
N GLY A 26 5.41 -14.64 15.88
CA GLY A 26 6.33 -14.92 14.76
C GLY A 26 7.76 -14.44 15.03
N GLY A 27 8.68 -14.86 14.18
CA GLY A 27 10.08 -14.44 14.28
C GLY A 27 10.25 -12.94 14.11
N GLY A 28 11.17 -12.34 14.88
CA GLY A 28 11.49 -10.91 14.82
C GLY A 28 10.47 -10.02 15.53
N SER A 29 9.67 -10.56 16.44
CA SER A 29 8.62 -9.80 17.15
C SER A 29 9.16 -8.57 17.91
N GLU A 30 10.43 -8.57 18.30
CA GLU A 30 11.13 -7.42 18.90
C GLU A 30 11.22 -6.20 17.96
N ASN A 31 11.04 -6.40 16.66
CA ASN A 31 11.03 -5.36 15.64
C ASN A 31 9.61 -4.87 15.29
N LEU A 32 8.58 -5.44 15.93
CA LEU A 32 7.19 -5.05 15.74
C LEU A 32 6.85 -3.90 16.69
N ASP A 33 6.39 -2.78 16.11
CA ASP A 33 5.98 -1.59 16.84
C ASP A 33 4.45 -1.45 16.76
N ILE A 34 3.77 -1.70 17.86
CA ILE A 34 2.30 -1.66 17.91
C ILE A 34 1.86 -0.26 18.34
N LEU A 35 1.41 0.55 17.38
CA LEU A 35 0.98 1.93 17.61
C LEU A 35 -0.39 2.00 18.31
N SER A 36 -1.25 1.01 18.09
CA SER A 36 -2.51 0.84 18.79
C SER A 36 -2.93 -0.62 18.76
N GLU A 37 -3.32 -1.16 19.91
CA GLU A 37 -3.86 -2.52 20.04
C GLU A 37 -5.36 -2.58 19.71
N GLU A 38 -6.01 -1.44 19.65
CA GLU A 38 -7.41 -1.30 19.27
C GLU A 38 -7.55 -0.78 17.85
N GLY A 39 -8.75 -0.88 17.28
CA GLY A 39 -9.06 -0.20 16.03
C GLY A 39 -9.03 1.32 16.23
N VAL A 40 -8.46 2.04 15.29
CA VAL A 40 -8.46 3.50 15.25
C VAL A 40 -9.37 3.99 14.12
N ASP A 41 -9.84 5.23 14.22
CA ASP A 41 -10.65 5.81 13.16
C ASP A 41 -9.81 6.06 11.88
N ILE A 42 -10.51 6.27 10.76
CA ILE A 42 -9.86 6.46 9.46
C ILE A 42 -8.95 7.70 9.42
N THR A 43 -9.28 8.75 10.18
CA THR A 43 -8.49 9.98 10.22
C THR A 43 -7.13 9.71 10.85
N GLU A 44 -7.11 8.89 11.88
CA GLU A 44 -5.87 8.50 12.55
C GLU A 44 -5.03 7.55 11.68
N VAL A 45 -5.67 6.60 10.99
CA VAL A 45 -4.99 5.75 9.99
C VAL A 45 -4.31 6.62 8.93
N ILE A 46 -5.02 7.62 8.39
CA ILE A 46 -4.46 8.54 7.40
C ILE A 46 -3.27 9.31 7.99
N ARG A 47 -3.35 9.76 9.25
CA ARG A 47 -2.25 10.45 9.91
C ARG A 47 -1.01 9.57 10.06
N TYR A 48 -1.16 8.31 10.42
CA TYR A 48 -0.05 7.36 10.44
C TYR A 48 0.57 7.18 9.05
N MET A 49 -0.26 7.02 8.02
CA MET A 49 0.22 6.91 6.64
C MET A 49 0.95 8.18 6.17
N GLN A 50 0.48 9.38 6.53
CA GLN A 50 1.13 10.66 6.21
C GLN A 50 2.50 10.82 6.87
N ASN A 51 2.70 10.21 8.03
CA ASN A 51 3.97 10.20 8.75
C ASN A 51 4.86 9.00 8.37
N SER A 52 4.43 8.16 7.45
CA SER A 52 5.17 6.99 6.98
C SER A 52 5.82 7.27 5.63
N ARG A 53 7.09 6.90 5.47
CA ARG A 53 7.75 6.94 4.15
C ARG A 53 7.25 5.83 3.24
N ILE A 54 6.96 4.68 3.81
CA ILE A 54 6.52 3.47 3.11
C ILE A 54 5.29 2.93 3.83
N VAL A 55 4.25 2.60 3.08
CA VAL A 55 3.08 1.89 3.56
C VAL A 55 3.00 0.54 2.87
N LEU A 56 2.98 -0.52 3.68
CA LEU A 56 2.90 -1.88 3.19
C LEU A 56 1.43 -2.28 3.00
N HIS A 57 1.16 -2.93 1.91
CA HIS A 57 -0.14 -3.51 1.62
C HIS A 57 0.03 -4.95 1.13
N ASN A 58 -0.80 -5.85 1.63
CA ASN A 58 -0.89 -7.21 1.12
C ASN A 58 -2.25 -7.43 0.49
N ILE A 59 -2.29 -8.08 -0.67
CA ILE A 59 -3.52 -8.41 -1.37
C ILE A 59 -3.74 -9.92 -1.25
N ASN A 60 -4.89 -10.26 -0.70
CA ASN A 60 -5.32 -11.64 -0.60
C ASN A 60 -6.27 -12.05 -1.75
N PHE A 61 -6.49 -11.14 -2.72
CA PHE A 61 -7.43 -11.37 -3.83
C PHE A 61 -6.73 -11.12 -5.16
N GLU A 62 -6.85 -12.04 -6.08
CA GLU A 62 -6.33 -11.90 -7.47
C GLU A 62 -7.17 -10.92 -8.29
N THR A 63 -8.41 -10.66 -7.89
CA THR A 63 -9.41 -9.91 -8.65
C THR A 63 -9.93 -8.72 -7.86
N GLY A 64 -9.13 -7.69 -7.69
CA GLY A 64 -9.60 -6.48 -7.00
C GLY A 64 -8.48 -5.57 -6.61
N MET A 65 -8.85 -4.36 -6.24
CA MET A 65 -7.93 -3.38 -5.68
C MET A 65 -8.49 -2.87 -4.35
N HIS A 66 -7.69 -2.98 -3.31
CA HIS A 66 -8.08 -2.50 -2.00
C HIS A 66 -7.88 -0.97 -1.92
N GLU A 67 -8.81 -0.27 -1.29
CA GLU A 67 -8.76 1.20 -1.13
C GLU A 67 -7.51 1.69 -0.40
N ARG A 68 -6.88 0.86 0.43
CA ARG A 68 -5.64 1.20 1.16
C ARG A 68 -4.48 1.56 0.25
N ILE A 69 -4.41 0.99 -0.97
CA ILE A 69 -3.40 1.36 -1.96
C ILE A 69 -3.56 2.84 -2.30
N PHE A 70 -4.78 3.26 -2.62
CA PHE A 70 -5.07 4.66 -2.97
C PHE A 70 -4.89 5.58 -1.76
N THR A 71 -5.30 5.14 -0.57
CA THR A 71 -5.17 5.92 0.67
C THR A 71 -3.69 6.18 0.99
N ALA A 72 -2.82 5.15 0.88
CA ALA A 72 -1.38 5.29 1.07
C ALA A 72 -0.77 6.29 0.08
N MET A 73 -1.13 6.19 -1.20
CA MET A 73 -0.67 7.12 -2.23
C MET A 73 -1.16 8.55 -1.97
N LEU A 74 -2.43 8.73 -1.62
CA LEU A 74 -3.01 10.05 -1.31
C LEU A 74 -2.38 10.66 -0.07
N ALA A 75 -2.01 9.85 0.91
CA ALA A 75 -1.27 10.26 2.09
C ALA A 75 0.17 10.73 1.76
N GLY A 76 0.72 10.35 0.60
CA GLY A 76 2.05 10.76 0.15
C GLY A 76 3.15 9.76 0.51
N ALA A 77 2.79 8.56 0.92
CA ALA A 77 3.73 7.46 1.15
C ALA A 77 4.00 6.65 -0.13
N VAL A 78 5.15 5.97 -0.18
CA VAL A 78 5.37 4.92 -1.18
C VAL A 78 4.51 3.72 -0.80
N CYS A 79 3.57 3.34 -1.64
CA CYS A 79 2.83 2.10 -1.46
C CYS A 79 3.67 0.92 -1.98
N VAL A 80 3.95 -0.04 -1.11
CA VAL A 80 4.62 -1.29 -1.48
C VAL A 80 3.64 -2.44 -1.30
N THR A 81 3.46 -3.25 -2.34
CA THR A 81 2.47 -4.35 -2.34
C THR A 81 2.97 -5.55 -3.12
N SER A 82 2.34 -6.71 -2.91
CA SER A 82 2.61 -7.89 -3.74
C SER A 82 2.19 -7.65 -5.19
N LYS A 83 2.93 -8.22 -6.12
CA LYS A 83 2.68 -8.09 -7.57
C LYS A 83 1.52 -8.99 -8.01
N TYR A 84 0.55 -8.40 -8.74
CA TYR A 84 -0.55 -9.14 -9.36
C TYR A 84 -1.00 -8.47 -10.66
N GLN A 85 -1.73 -9.21 -11.50
CA GLN A 85 -2.02 -8.81 -12.88
C GLN A 85 -2.83 -7.51 -12.99
N LEU A 86 -3.85 -7.34 -12.15
CA LEU A 86 -4.72 -6.17 -12.22
C LEU A 86 -3.95 -4.87 -11.92
N LEU A 87 -2.97 -4.92 -11.02
CA LEU A 87 -2.19 -3.74 -10.62
C LEU A 87 -1.49 -3.08 -11.81
N LYS A 88 -0.96 -3.89 -12.75
CA LYS A 88 -0.27 -3.42 -13.96
C LYS A 88 -1.17 -2.57 -14.88
N LYS A 89 -2.49 -2.76 -14.84
CA LYS A 89 -3.44 -1.96 -15.62
C LYS A 89 -3.59 -0.54 -15.09
N PHE A 90 -3.25 -0.32 -13.83
CA PHE A 90 -3.48 0.95 -13.14
C PHE A 90 -2.20 1.69 -12.81
N PHE A 91 -1.12 0.98 -12.51
CA PHE A 91 0.12 1.57 -12.03
C PHE A 91 1.36 0.99 -12.70
N GLU A 92 2.34 1.85 -12.90
CA GLU A 92 3.68 1.48 -13.36
C GLU A 92 4.58 1.20 -12.15
N ASP A 93 5.06 -0.06 -12.07
CA ASP A 93 5.94 -0.53 -11.00
C ASP A 93 7.28 0.23 -11.01
N GLY A 94 7.76 0.62 -9.85
CA GLY A 94 8.99 1.42 -9.68
C GLY A 94 8.84 2.89 -10.00
N LYS A 95 7.66 3.35 -10.47
CA LYS A 95 7.38 4.75 -10.82
C LYS A 95 6.25 5.37 -10.01
N GLU A 96 5.13 4.67 -9.85
CA GLU A 96 3.93 5.14 -9.16
C GLU A 96 3.62 4.30 -7.91
N ILE A 97 4.10 3.07 -7.91
CA ILE A 97 3.97 2.07 -6.86
C ILE A 97 5.23 1.21 -6.87
N VAL A 98 5.49 0.47 -5.81
CA VAL A 98 6.56 -0.53 -5.79
C VAL A 98 5.97 -1.89 -5.47
N THR A 99 6.40 -2.91 -6.21
CA THR A 99 5.90 -4.27 -6.03
C THR A 99 7.03 -5.25 -5.73
N TYR A 100 6.68 -6.32 -5.01
CA TYR A 100 7.53 -7.49 -4.81
C TYR A 100 6.80 -8.75 -5.29
N PRO A 101 7.51 -9.84 -5.66
CA PRO A 101 6.87 -11.08 -6.10
C PRO A 101 6.01 -11.67 -4.98
N ALA A 102 4.76 -12.02 -5.28
CA ALA A 102 3.83 -12.57 -4.29
C ALA A 102 4.25 -13.95 -3.78
N ASP A 103 4.94 -14.72 -4.63
CA ASP A 103 5.48 -16.06 -4.38
C ASP A 103 6.86 -16.05 -3.71
N ALA A 104 7.54 -14.90 -3.68
CA ALA A 104 8.86 -14.71 -3.09
C ALA A 104 8.90 -13.53 -2.08
N PRO A 105 8.12 -13.58 -0.99
CA PRO A 105 8.05 -12.49 0.00
C PRO A 105 9.38 -12.20 0.71
N GLU A 106 10.34 -13.15 0.69
CA GLU A 106 11.70 -12.97 1.20
C GLU A 106 12.50 -11.91 0.42
N GLN A 107 12.05 -11.48 -0.75
CA GLN A 107 12.65 -10.37 -1.49
C GLN A 107 12.22 -8.99 -0.96
N LEU A 108 11.16 -8.93 -0.18
CA LEU A 108 10.61 -7.66 0.33
C LEU A 108 11.61 -6.85 1.15
N PRO A 109 12.43 -7.43 2.06
CA PRO A 109 13.43 -6.65 2.79
C PRO A 109 14.41 -5.90 1.89
N VAL A 110 14.84 -6.52 0.79
CA VAL A 110 15.74 -5.89 -0.20
C VAL A 110 15.05 -4.70 -0.86
N VAL A 111 13.78 -4.86 -1.27
CA VAL A 111 12.97 -3.79 -1.87
C VAL A 111 12.81 -2.61 -0.90
N ILE A 112 12.58 -2.89 0.37
CA ILE A 112 12.46 -1.85 1.41
C ILE A 112 13.80 -1.13 1.61
N ASP A 113 14.91 -1.87 1.67
CA ASP A 113 16.24 -1.30 1.86
C ASP A 113 16.65 -0.38 0.71
N GLU A 114 16.33 -0.74 -0.53
CA GLU A 114 16.56 0.10 -1.69
C GLU A 114 15.80 1.44 -1.61
N LEU A 115 14.54 1.41 -1.15
CA LEU A 115 13.74 2.61 -0.96
C LEU A 115 14.27 3.48 0.18
N LEU A 116 14.68 2.87 1.28
CA LEU A 116 15.21 3.57 2.45
C LEU A 116 16.58 4.18 2.18
N SER A 117 17.42 3.50 1.40
CA SER A 117 18.77 3.96 1.01
C SER A 117 18.73 5.08 -0.03
N ASN A 118 17.63 5.19 -0.77
CA ASN A 118 17.48 6.21 -1.81
C ASN A 118 16.23 7.08 -1.61
N PRO A 119 16.27 8.00 -0.63
CA PRO A 119 15.10 8.84 -0.30
C PRO A 119 14.64 9.72 -1.46
N GLY A 120 15.56 10.11 -2.34
CA GLY A 120 15.20 10.88 -3.55
C GLY A 120 14.38 10.08 -4.55
N ARG A 121 14.70 8.78 -4.75
CA ARG A 121 13.88 7.87 -5.56
C ARG A 121 12.53 7.62 -4.89
N ALA A 122 12.52 7.33 -3.61
CA ALA A 122 11.29 7.10 -2.86
C ALA A 122 10.34 8.31 -2.95
N ALA A 123 10.84 9.52 -2.76
CA ALA A 123 10.04 10.75 -2.88
C ALA A 123 9.45 10.95 -4.29
N LYS A 124 10.21 10.63 -5.35
CA LYS A 124 9.70 10.70 -6.73
C LYS A 124 8.56 9.70 -6.96
N ILE A 125 8.69 8.47 -6.48
CA ILE A 125 7.65 7.44 -6.58
C ILE A 125 6.39 7.86 -5.81
N ALA A 126 6.55 8.31 -4.57
CA ALA A 126 5.43 8.78 -3.74
C ALA A 126 4.68 9.95 -4.41
N ALA A 127 5.41 10.93 -4.95
CA ALA A 127 4.82 12.07 -5.66
C ALA A 127 4.07 11.65 -6.93
N ALA A 128 4.63 10.73 -7.72
CA ALA A 128 3.99 10.20 -8.93
C ALA A 128 2.73 9.38 -8.60
N GLY A 129 2.80 8.50 -7.60
CA GLY A 129 1.67 7.71 -7.11
C GLY A 129 0.54 8.62 -6.60
N ARG A 130 0.88 9.63 -5.78
CA ARG A 130 -0.09 10.60 -5.28
C ARG A 130 -0.76 11.37 -6.41
N LYS A 131 0.01 11.87 -7.37
CA LYS A 131 -0.53 12.56 -8.56
C LYS A 131 -1.51 11.69 -9.32
N LYS A 132 -1.17 10.43 -9.56
CA LYS A 132 -2.03 9.46 -10.25
C LYS A 132 -3.32 9.22 -9.47
N ALA A 133 -3.21 8.97 -8.16
CA ALA A 133 -4.36 8.73 -7.30
C ALA A 133 -5.31 9.93 -7.26
N LEU A 134 -4.81 11.17 -7.14
CA LEU A 134 -5.60 12.39 -7.17
C LEU A 134 -6.34 12.56 -8.51
N GLN A 135 -5.67 12.26 -9.62
CA GLN A 135 -6.24 12.44 -10.95
C GLN A 135 -7.28 11.40 -11.33
N LYS A 136 -7.14 10.15 -10.88
CA LYS A 136 -7.92 9.02 -11.41
C LYS A 136 -8.65 8.17 -10.38
N HIS A 137 -8.28 8.24 -9.09
CA HIS A 137 -8.71 7.24 -8.10
C HIS A 137 -9.35 7.83 -6.85
N THR A 138 -9.81 9.08 -6.88
CA THR A 138 -10.62 9.66 -5.79
C THR A 138 -12.09 9.25 -5.93
N TRP A 139 -12.84 9.27 -4.82
CA TRP A 139 -14.29 9.05 -4.82
C TRP A 139 -15.02 10.01 -5.75
N LYS A 140 -14.57 11.27 -5.86
CA LYS A 140 -15.10 12.23 -6.83
C LYS A 140 -14.97 11.70 -8.24
N ARG A 141 -13.80 11.20 -8.64
CA ARG A 141 -13.57 10.62 -9.97
C ARG A 141 -14.40 9.36 -10.22
N ARG A 142 -14.60 8.55 -9.19
CA ARG A 142 -15.49 7.38 -9.30
C ARG A 142 -16.95 7.80 -9.53
N GLY A 143 -17.41 8.81 -8.78
CA GLY A 143 -18.76 9.39 -8.99
C GLY A 143 -18.95 9.93 -10.40
N GLU A 144 -17.97 10.69 -10.92
CA GLU A 144 -17.99 11.21 -12.31
C GLU A 144 -18.04 10.07 -13.35
N GLN A 145 -17.28 9.00 -13.14
CA GLN A 145 -17.31 7.82 -14.02
C GLN A 145 -18.66 7.10 -13.99
N ILE A 146 -19.23 6.89 -12.82
CA ILE A 146 -20.53 6.24 -12.66
C ILE A 146 -21.62 7.08 -13.34
N ALA A 147 -21.64 8.40 -13.11
CA ALA A 147 -22.59 9.30 -13.74
C ALA A 147 -22.50 9.19 -15.27
N LYS A 148 -21.28 9.25 -15.81
CA LYS A 148 -21.07 9.09 -17.26
C LYS A 148 -21.59 7.74 -17.80
N TRP A 149 -21.32 6.63 -17.10
CA TRP A 149 -21.83 5.33 -17.51
C TRP A 149 -23.37 5.24 -17.51
N MET A 150 -24.00 5.92 -16.55
CA MET A 150 -25.45 6.01 -16.50
C MET A 150 -26.00 6.80 -17.68
N ASP A 151 -25.36 7.92 -18.06
CA ASP A 151 -25.73 8.74 -19.20
C ASP A 151 -25.53 8.02 -20.54
N ASP A 152 -24.42 7.27 -20.67
CA ASP A 152 -24.06 6.50 -21.87
C ASP A 152 -24.86 5.16 -22.01
N GLY A 153 -25.86 4.92 -21.16
CA GLY A 153 -26.74 3.73 -21.23
C GLY A 153 -26.06 2.43 -20.76
N LEU A 154 -25.15 2.50 -19.77
CA LEU A 154 -24.48 1.35 -19.15
C LEU A 154 -23.65 0.47 -20.11
N ASN A 155 -23.14 1.02 -21.19
CA ASN A 155 -22.21 0.32 -22.06
C ASN A 155 -20.85 0.16 -21.34
N PHE A 156 -20.70 -0.95 -20.61
CA PHE A 156 -19.45 -1.33 -19.98
C PHE A 156 -18.46 -1.83 -21.02
N THR A 157 -17.58 -0.99 -21.48
CA THR A 157 -16.33 -1.43 -22.13
C THR A 157 -15.22 -1.45 -21.08
N TYR A 158 -14.77 -2.65 -20.72
CA TYR A 158 -13.65 -2.88 -19.81
C TYR A 158 -12.30 -2.54 -20.44
#